data_472875f2028e93b7529cf2cebc59e68b
#
_entry.id   472875f2028e93b7529cf2cebc59e68b
#
_cell.length_a   1.000
_cell.length_b   1.000
_cell.length_c   1.000
_cell.angle_alpha   90.00
_cell.angle_beta   90.00
_cell.angle_gamma   90.00
#
_symmetry.space_group_name_H-M   'P 1'
#
loop_
_entity.id
_entity.type
_entity.pdbx_description
1 polymer ?
#
loop_
_entity_poly.entity_id
_entity_poly.type
_entity_poly.pdbx_seq_one_letter_code
_entity_poly.pdbx_strand_id
1 'polypeptide(L)'
;MRADVDSAGQVTRLRPRLDSDVNDWWMCDEGRFGFDQELEGRLRLPEPATPDEETAGHVAVDRLRRRMAQPRSAVWLSPFLTLEEASVLIDAATTWGARLFLWSVEDRGEMSFPGGFRISGSRAPNTTGVGRLRETGETSVGTTKDLQTAIGEDQVGQLLMCGGGPAGVRPRLDRSGVSFLATHNLVSYEKADLVLPASH
;
A
#
# COMPACT_ATOMS: atom_id res chain seq x y z
N MET A 1 -12.15 7.69 14.13
CA MET A 1 -13.35 7.27 13.36
C MET A 1 -14.01 6.12 14.09
N ARG A 2 -15.34 5.96 13.98
CA ARG A 2 -16.14 4.83 14.51
C ARG A 2 -16.86 4.18 13.35
N ALA A 3 -16.85 2.85 13.28
CA ALA A 3 -17.65 2.10 12.33
C ALA A 3 -18.88 1.53 13.04
N ASP A 4 -20.05 1.70 12.46
CA ASP A 4 -21.24 0.97 12.82
C ASP A 4 -21.31 -0.27 11.93
N VAL A 5 -21.51 -1.43 12.52
CA VAL A 5 -21.59 -2.71 11.82
C VAL A 5 -22.96 -3.36 12.05
N ASP A 6 -23.41 -4.13 11.08
CA ASP A 6 -24.64 -4.92 11.20
C ASP A 6 -24.39 -6.26 11.93
N SER A 7 -25.43 -7.07 12.01
CA SER A 7 -25.34 -8.41 12.65
C SER A 7 -24.45 -9.41 11.89
N ALA A 8 -24.12 -9.14 10.63
CA ALA A 8 -23.22 -9.91 9.81
C ALA A 8 -21.77 -9.39 9.88
N GLY A 9 -21.51 -8.33 10.66
CA GLY A 9 -20.21 -7.70 10.79
C GLY A 9 -19.86 -6.78 9.62
N GLN A 10 -20.83 -6.43 8.77
CA GLN A 10 -20.58 -5.52 7.65
C GLN A 10 -20.67 -4.06 8.11
N VAL A 11 -19.75 -3.22 7.63
CA VAL A 11 -19.79 -1.78 7.93
C VAL A 11 -20.99 -1.17 7.23
N THR A 12 -21.84 -0.49 8.00
CA THR A 12 -23.04 0.18 7.49
C THR A 12 -22.90 1.69 7.51
N ARG A 13 -22.00 2.23 8.33
CA ARG A 13 -21.76 3.66 8.43
C ARG A 13 -20.45 3.96 9.13
N LEU A 14 -19.75 4.98 8.65
CA LEU A 14 -18.63 5.58 9.35
C LEU A 14 -19.04 6.89 10.01
N ARG A 15 -18.60 7.13 11.24
CA ARG A 15 -18.85 8.34 12.01
C ARG A 15 -17.56 8.98 12.49
N PRO A 16 -17.49 10.32 12.57
CA PRO A 16 -16.35 10.98 13.16
C PRO A 16 -16.26 10.61 14.65
N ARG A 17 -15.05 10.54 15.13
CA ARG A 17 -14.75 10.55 16.56
C ARG A 17 -14.40 11.97 16.93
N LEU A 18 -15.01 12.50 18.00
CA LEU A 18 -14.69 13.82 18.50
C LEU A 18 -13.21 13.91 18.84
N ASP A 19 -12.56 14.91 18.29
CA ASP A 19 -11.21 15.33 18.64
C ASP A 19 -11.12 16.85 18.43
N SER A 20 -11.11 17.60 19.54
CA SER A 20 -11.13 19.06 19.52
C SER A 20 -9.88 19.68 18.88
N ASP A 21 -8.79 18.95 18.86
CA ASP A 21 -7.50 19.44 18.33
C ASP A 21 -7.35 19.12 16.84
N VAL A 22 -8.19 18.24 16.29
CA VAL A 22 -8.06 17.75 14.92
C VAL A 22 -9.27 18.05 14.05
N ASN A 23 -10.46 17.64 14.46
CA ASN A 23 -11.62 17.64 13.57
C ASN A 23 -12.96 18.00 14.23
N ASP A 24 -12.97 18.24 15.54
CA ASP A 24 -14.21 18.29 16.32
C ASP A 24 -15.15 17.12 15.96
N TRP A 25 -16.25 17.39 15.31
CA TRP A 25 -17.23 16.41 14.80
C TRP A 25 -17.22 16.28 13.29
N TRP A 26 -16.31 16.96 12.60
CA TRP A 26 -16.34 17.03 11.16
C TRP A 26 -15.70 15.77 10.52
N MET A 27 -16.29 15.35 9.42
CA MET A 27 -15.80 14.25 8.59
C MET A 27 -16.23 14.50 7.15
N CYS A 28 -15.31 14.38 6.19
CA CYS A 28 -15.62 14.53 4.77
C CYS A 28 -16.50 13.39 4.26
N ASP A 29 -17.21 13.65 3.18
CA ASP A 29 -18.11 12.66 2.57
C ASP A 29 -17.34 11.44 2.03
N GLU A 30 -16.14 11.62 1.47
CA GLU A 30 -15.26 10.51 1.09
C GLU A 30 -14.95 9.59 2.28
N GLY A 31 -14.57 10.17 3.42
CA GLY A 31 -14.31 9.40 4.63
C GLY A 31 -15.57 8.75 5.23
N ARG A 32 -16.73 9.30 4.93
CA ARG A 32 -18.03 8.82 5.46
C ARG A 32 -18.62 7.71 4.62
N PHE A 33 -18.52 7.79 3.31
CA PHE A 33 -19.22 6.93 2.35
C PHE A 33 -18.29 6.11 1.46
N GLY A 34 -16.98 6.35 1.49
CA GLY A 34 -16.01 5.67 0.62
C GLY A 34 -15.75 4.19 0.98
N PHE A 35 -16.25 3.73 2.14
CA PHE A 35 -15.98 2.36 2.60
C PHE A 35 -16.62 1.27 1.72
N ASP A 36 -17.70 1.57 1.00
CA ASP A 36 -18.36 0.60 0.11
C ASP A 36 -17.40 0.14 -1.01
N GLN A 37 -16.60 1.06 -1.55
CA GLN A 37 -15.63 0.75 -2.59
C GLN A 37 -14.52 -0.19 -2.10
N GLU A 38 -14.20 -0.15 -0.82
CA GLU A 38 -13.21 -1.01 -0.18
C GLU A 38 -13.76 -2.42 0.14
N LEU A 39 -15.07 -2.59 0.07
CA LEU A 39 -15.73 -3.88 0.33
C LEU A 39 -16.00 -4.69 -0.96
N GLU A 40 -16.10 -4.01 -2.10
CA GLU A 40 -16.36 -4.64 -3.38
C GLU A 40 -15.10 -5.28 -3.97
N GLY A 41 -15.22 -6.51 -4.46
CA GLY A 41 -14.15 -7.19 -5.17
C GLY A 41 -12.92 -7.55 -4.33
N ARG A 42 -13.08 -7.70 -3.00
CA ARG A 42 -11.97 -8.02 -2.11
C ARG A 42 -11.41 -9.41 -2.35
N LEU A 43 -10.11 -9.48 -2.43
CA LEU A 43 -9.38 -10.73 -2.38
C LEU A 43 -9.53 -11.38 -0.98
N ARG A 44 -9.96 -12.63 -0.96
CA ARG A 44 -10.04 -13.44 0.26
C ARG A 44 -8.91 -14.45 0.36
N LEU A 45 -8.37 -14.83 -0.78
CA LEU A 45 -7.31 -15.84 -0.91
C LEU A 45 -6.15 -15.28 -1.73
N PRO A 46 -4.92 -15.77 -1.49
CA PRO A 46 -3.79 -15.45 -2.35
C PRO A 46 -4.03 -15.87 -3.80
N GLU A 47 -3.51 -15.10 -4.75
CA GLU A 47 -3.54 -15.44 -6.17
C GLU A 47 -2.11 -15.64 -6.70
N PRO A 48 -1.87 -16.66 -7.56
CA PRO A 48 -2.84 -17.68 -7.99
C PRO A 48 -3.31 -18.57 -6.84
N ALA A 49 -4.58 -18.90 -6.85
CA ALA A 49 -5.22 -19.69 -5.81
C ALA A 49 -4.59 -21.09 -5.67
N THR A 50 -4.47 -21.57 -4.45
CA THR A 50 -4.14 -22.96 -4.15
C THR A 50 -5.41 -23.74 -3.77
N PRO A 51 -5.46 -25.07 -3.95
CA PRO A 51 -6.68 -25.86 -3.73
C PRO A 51 -7.20 -25.89 -2.28
N ASP A 52 -6.42 -25.44 -1.32
CA ASP A 52 -6.71 -25.53 0.11
C ASP A 52 -6.56 -24.16 0.78
N GLU A 53 -7.66 -23.61 1.30
CA GLU A 53 -7.74 -22.26 1.88
C GLU A 53 -6.81 -22.09 3.10
N GLU A 54 -6.69 -23.09 3.96
CA GLU A 54 -5.90 -22.99 5.19
C GLU A 54 -4.39 -23.06 4.88
N THR A 55 -4.02 -23.85 3.88
CA THR A 55 -2.63 -24.00 3.42
C THR A 55 -2.22 -22.85 2.49
N ALA A 56 -3.16 -22.21 1.79
CA ALA A 56 -2.90 -21.17 0.81
C ALA A 56 -2.13 -19.97 1.38
N GLY A 57 -2.50 -19.51 2.57
CA GLY A 57 -1.86 -18.35 3.21
C GLY A 57 -0.39 -18.61 3.54
N HIS A 58 -0.09 -19.70 4.20
CA HIS A 58 1.30 -20.05 4.57
C HIS A 58 2.17 -20.34 3.35
N VAL A 59 1.63 -21.08 2.37
CA VAL A 59 2.34 -21.37 1.11
C VAL A 59 2.64 -20.08 0.33
N ALA A 60 1.69 -19.16 0.29
CA ALA A 60 1.86 -17.88 -0.40
C ALA A 60 2.89 -16.99 0.30
N VAL A 61 2.88 -16.92 1.63
CA VAL A 61 3.89 -16.18 2.42
C VAL A 61 5.28 -16.78 2.23
N ASP A 62 5.42 -18.10 2.25
CA ASP A 62 6.70 -18.76 2.00
C ASP A 62 7.19 -18.55 0.56
N ARG A 63 6.28 -18.51 -0.40
CA ARG A 63 6.59 -18.17 -1.79
C ARG A 63 7.08 -16.72 -1.89
N LEU A 64 6.40 -15.78 -1.22
CA LEU A 64 6.84 -14.39 -1.13
C LEU A 64 8.26 -14.29 -0.54
N ARG A 65 8.50 -14.92 0.61
CA ARG A 65 9.81 -14.91 1.28
C ARG A 65 10.92 -15.43 0.36
N ARG A 66 10.69 -16.57 -0.30
CA ARG A 66 11.66 -17.14 -1.25
C ARG A 66 11.92 -16.22 -2.44
N ARG A 67 10.89 -15.54 -2.95
CA ARG A 67 11.04 -14.57 -4.04
C ARG A 67 11.84 -13.36 -3.58
N MET A 68 11.50 -12.78 -2.44
CA MET A 68 12.14 -11.57 -1.93
C MET A 68 13.59 -11.81 -1.45
N ALA A 69 13.96 -13.04 -1.11
CA ALA A 69 15.33 -13.42 -0.80
C ALA A 69 16.23 -13.56 -2.04
N GLN A 70 15.66 -13.43 -3.26
CA GLN A 70 16.48 -13.45 -4.49
C GLN A 70 17.26 -12.13 -4.67
N PRO A 71 18.41 -12.17 -5.36
CA PRO A 71 19.12 -10.95 -5.72
C PRO A 71 18.24 -9.97 -6.50
N ARG A 72 18.54 -8.69 -6.38
CA ARG A 72 17.83 -7.60 -7.07
C ARG A 72 16.35 -7.46 -6.64
N SER A 73 16.06 -7.80 -5.38
CA SER A 73 14.73 -7.57 -4.81
C SER A 73 14.54 -6.11 -4.42
N ALA A 74 13.31 -5.64 -4.57
CA ALA A 74 12.89 -4.29 -4.19
C ALA A 74 11.51 -4.32 -3.51
N VAL A 75 11.31 -3.42 -2.57
CA VAL A 75 10.02 -3.17 -1.92
C VAL A 75 9.57 -1.75 -2.26
N TRP A 76 8.35 -1.60 -2.71
CA TRP A 76 7.75 -0.32 -3.03
C TRP A 76 6.63 -0.01 -2.04
N LEU A 77 6.92 0.90 -1.11
CA LEU A 77 6.03 1.30 -0.04
C LEU A 77 5.00 2.31 -0.53
N SER A 78 3.76 2.08 -0.16
CA SER A 78 2.65 3.00 -0.41
C SER A 78 2.50 4.00 0.74
N PRO A 79 2.17 5.27 0.48
CA PRO A 79 1.82 6.25 1.50
C PRO A 79 0.41 6.03 2.08
N PHE A 80 -0.29 4.96 1.68
CA PHE A 80 -1.54 4.51 2.28
C PHE A 80 -1.35 3.47 3.38
N LEU A 81 -0.12 2.98 3.58
CA LEU A 81 0.24 2.11 4.70
C LEU A 81 0.18 2.85 6.04
N THR A 82 -0.13 2.15 7.12
CA THR A 82 0.09 2.65 8.47
C THR A 82 1.58 2.73 8.78
N LEU A 83 1.96 3.42 9.85
CA LEU A 83 3.37 3.48 10.28
C LEU A 83 3.89 2.11 10.71
N GLU A 84 3.04 1.34 11.36
CA GLU A 84 3.34 -0.02 11.82
C GLU A 84 3.61 -0.96 10.64
N GLU A 85 2.74 -0.95 9.64
CA GLU A 85 2.92 -1.74 8.41
C GLU A 85 4.19 -1.35 7.67
N ALA A 86 4.42 -0.05 7.49
CA ALA A 86 5.60 0.45 6.82
C ALA A 86 6.89 0.08 7.58
N SER A 87 6.90 0.15 8.92
CA SER A 87 8.03 -0.26 9.75
C SER A 87 8.36 -1.73 9.58
N VAL A 88 7.36 -2.61 9.68
CA VAL A 88 7.54 -4.06 9.47
C VAL A 88 8.08 -4.38 8.08
N LEU A 89 7.60 -3.67 7.05
CA LEU A 89 8.07 -3.87 5.69
C LEU A 89 9.50 -3.39 5.47
N ILE A 90 9.91 -2.30 6.13
CA ILE A 90 11.29 -1.81 6.11
C ILE A 90 12.23 -2.84 6.77
N ASP A 91 11.84 -3.38 7.93
CA ASP A 91 12.61 -4.43 8.62
C ASP A 91 12.72 -5.70 7.77
N ALA A 92 11.62 -6.12 7.14
CA ALA A 92 11.62 -7.25 6.23
C ALA A 92 12.51 -7.00 5.00
N ALA A 93 12.43 -5.83 4.39
CA ALA A 93 13.27 -5.45 3.25
C ALA A 93 14.76 -5.46 3.62
N THR A 94 15.11 -4.95 4.80
CA THR A 94 16.47 -5.00 5.33
C THR A 94 16.94 -6.44 5.50
N THR A 95 16.10 -7.30 6.07
CA THR A 95 16.41 -8.74 6.23
C THR A 95 16.64 -9.45 4.90
N TRP A 96 15.91 -9.08 3.86
CA TRP A 96 16.06 -9.63 2.50
C TRP A 96 17.20 -9.00 1.70
N GLY A 97 17.80 -7.93 2.19
CA GLY A 97 18.75 -7.12 1.41
C GLY A 97 18.06 -6.42 0.22
N ALA A 98 16.76 -6.20 0.31
CA ALA A 98 15.97 -5.58 -0.74
C ALA A 98 16.11 -4.06 -0.71
N ARG A 99 16.11 -3.43 -1.90
CA ARG A 99 16.09 -1.97 -2.03
C ARG A 99 14.69 -1.44 -1.69
N LEU A 100 14.65 -0.28 -1.05
CA LEU A 100 13.40 0.38 -0.66
C LEU A 100 13.11 1.56 -1.60
N PHE A 101 11.85 1.67 -1.99
CA PHE A 101 11.33 2.79 -2.75
C PHE A 101 10.00 3.24 -2.15
N LEU A 102 9.75 4.55 -2.17
CA LEU A 102 8.49 5.14 -1.73
C LEU A 102 7.71 5.65 -2.94
N TRP A 103 6.47 5.23 -3.04
CA TRP A 103 5.56 5.83 -3.98
C TRP A 103 5.18 7.25 -3.51
N SER A 104 5.31 8.21 -4.38
CA SER A 104 4.83 9.57 -4.17
C SER A 104 3.50 9.76 -4.90
N VAL A 105 2.47 10.18 -4.16
CA VAL A 105 1.23 10.67 -4.76
C VAL A 105 1.48 12.03 -5.36
N GLU A 106 0.91 12.28 -6.53
CA GLU A 106 0.97 13.59 -7.18
C GLU A 106 0.41 14.66 -6.24
N ASP A 107 1.20 15.71 -6.00
CA ASP A 107 0.76 16.86 -5.23
C ASP A 107 -0.20 17.70 -6.11
N ARG A 108 -1.44 17.77 -5.68
CA ARG A 108 -2.51 18.53 -6.36
C ARG A 108 -2.56 20.01 -5.93
N GLY A 109 -1.60 20.45 -5.14
CA GLY A 109 -1.59 21.76 -4.51
C GLY A 109 -2.53 21.86 -3.29
N GLU A 110 -2.15 22.70 -2.34
CA GLU A 110 -2.98 23.01 -1.18
C GLU A 110 -4.19 23.84 -1.62
N MET A 111 -5.37 23.48 -1.13
CA MET A 111 -6.59 24.28 -1.29
C MET A 111 -6.98 24.89 0.05
N SER A 112 -7.19 26.20 0.07
CA SER A 112 -7.64 26.94 1.26
C SER A 112 -9.09 27.38 1.08
N PHE A 113 -9.86 27.31 2.15
CA PHE A 113 -11.29 27.65 2.18
C PHE A 113 -11.55 28.75 3.20
N PRO A 114 -12.68 29.49 3.09
CA PRO A 114 -13.11 30.42 4.12
C PRO A 114 -13.20 29.74 5.50
N GLY A 115 -12.78 30.46 6.54
CA GLY A 115 -12.74 29.91 7.89
C GLY A 115 -11.42 29.21 8.26
N GLY A 116 -10.42 29.24 7.38
CA GLY A 116 -9.09 28.69 7.64
C GLY A 116 -8.94 27.19 7.38
N PHE A 117 -9.99 26.53 6.89
CA PHE A 117 -9.92 25.13 6.49
C PHE A 117 -9.00 24.95 5.28
N ARG A 118 -8.11 23.95 5.36
CA ARG A 118 -7.17 23.62 4.30
C ARG A 118 -7.21 22.16 3.95
N ILE A 119 -7.10 21.87 2.67
CA ILE A 119 -6.89 20.51 2.17
C ILE A 119 -5.45 20.42 1.63
N SER A 120 -4.66 19.51 2.17
CA SER A 120 -3.29 19.26 1.71
C SER A 120 -3.25 18.89 0.24
N GLY A 121 -2.21 19.29 -0.46
CA GLY A 121 -1.94 18.87 -1.84
C GLY A 121 -1.70 17.36 -1.96
N SER A 122 -1.08 16.76 -0.96
CA SER A 122 -0.97 15.30 -0.86
C SER A 122 -2.30 14.68 -0.45
N ARG A 123 -2.81 13.78 -1.28
CA ARG A 123 -4.08 13.08 -1.03
C ARG A 123 -3.88 11.70 -0.41
N ALA A 124 -2.67 11.32 -0.07
CA ALA A 124 -2.40 10.10 0.67
C ALA A 124 -2.39 10.38 2.18
N PRO A 125 -2.98 9.50 3.00
CA PRO A 125 -3.19 9.75 4.42
C PRO A 125 -1.89 9.79 5.23
N ASN A 126 -0.84 9.09 4.80
CA ASN A 126 0.38 8.89 5.58
C ASN A 126 1.68 9.23 4.86
N THR A 127 1.66 10.14 3.89
CA THR A 127 2.86 10.57 3.15
C THR A 127 3.96 11.06 4.09
N THR A 128 3.60 11.90 5.06
CA THR A 128 4.56 12.45 6.04
C THR A 128 5.10 11.38 6.96
N GLY A 129 4.24 10.50 7.47
CA GLY A 129 4.64 9.46 8.41
C GLY A 129 5.59 8.45 7.79
N VAL A 130 5.23 7.87 6.64
CA VAL A 130 6.10 6.93 5.91
C VAL A 130 7.38 7.63 5.42
N GLY A 131 7.29 8.91 5.04
CA GLY A 131 8.46 9.72 4.69
C GLY A 131 9.45 9.90 5.85
N ARG A 132 8.96 10.09 7.08
CA ARG A 132 9.82 10.20 8.27
C ARG A 132 10.51 8.89 8.62
N LEU A 133 9.86 7.75 8.47
CA LEU A 133 10.51 6.45 8.65
C LEU A 133 11.72 6.26 7.71
N ARG A 134 11.65 6.86 6.52
CA ARG A 134 12.76 6.92 5.58
C ARG A 134 13.98 7.66 6.15
N GLU A 135 13.75 8.75 6.88
CA GLU A 135 14.81 9.63 7.39
C GLU A 135 15.50 9.07 8.63
N THR A 136 14.79 8.23 9.40
CA THR A 136 15.28 7.64 10.65
C THR A 136 16.02 6.31 10.45
N GLY A 137 15.88 5.69 9.26
CA GLY A 137 16.50 4.39 8.94
C GLY A 137 17.90 4.54 8.34
N GLU A 138 18.76 3.57 8.57
CA GLU A 138 20.08 3.45 7.91
C GLU A 138 19.94 3.10 6.42
N THR A 139 18.76 2.66 5.99
CA THR A 139 18.50 2.20 4.62
C THR A 139 18.08 3.37 3.73
N SER A 140 18.82 3.61 2.66
CA SER A 140 18.44 4.61 1.66
C SER A 140 17.15 4.20 0.96
N VAL A 141 16.17 5.11 0.93
CA VAL A 141 14.88 4.91 0.27
C VAL A 141 14.79 5.78 -0.97
N GLY A 142 14.69 5.15 -2.14
CA GLY A 142 14.51 5.83 -3.42
C GLY A 142 13.08 6.33 -3.65
N THR A 143 12.94 7.16 -4.66
CA THR A 143 11.64 7.65 -5.16
C THR A 143 11.07 6.70 -6.22
N THR A 144 9.84 6.94 -6.67
CA THR A 144 9.27 6.25 -7.85
C THR A 144 10.14 6.41 -9.10
N LYS A 145 10.77 7.56 -9.28
CA LYS A 145 11.68 7.80 -10.41
C LYS A 145 12.94 6.93 -10.31
N ASP A 146 13.50 6.83 -9.10
CA ASP A 146 14.66 5.97 -8.86
C ASP A 146 14.32 4.49 -9.10
N LEU A 147 13.13 4.04 -8.71
CA LEU A 147 12.64 2.71 -9.04
C LEU A 147 12.56 2.49 -10.55
N GLN A 148 11.98 3.43 -11.30
CA GLN A 148 11.89 3.34 -12.76
C GLN A 148 13.26 3.26 -13.43
N THR A 149 14.22 4.04 -12.94
CA THR A 149 15.61 3.99 -13.40
C THR A 149 16.24 2.63 -13.10
N ALA A 150 16.09 2.14 -11.88
CA ALA A 150 16.63 0.84 -11.46
C ALA A 150 16.04 -0.34 -12.26
N ILE A 151 14.75 -0.27 -12.62
CA ILE A 151 14.12 -1.26 -13.51
C ILE A 151 14.71 -1.17 -14.92
N GLY A 152 14.89 0.03 -15.45
CA GLY A 152 15.47 0.26 -16.78
C GLY A 152 16.94 -0.23 -16.89
N GLU A 153 17.67 -0.21 -15.79
CA GLU A 153 19.06 -0.66 -15.69
C GLU A 153 19.20 -2.14 -15.27
N ASP A 154 18.12 -2.91 -15.28
CA ASP A 154 18.07 -4.32 -14.86
C ASP A 154 18.57 -4.56 -13.41
N GLN A 155 18.39 -3.57 -12.53
CA GLN A 155 18.77 -3.67 -11.11
C GLN A 155 17.66 -4.21 -10.22
N VAL A 156 16.46 -4.44 -10.75
CA VAL A 156 15.29 -4.99 -10.05
C VAL A 156 14.79 -6.22 -10.79
N GLY A 157 14.82 -7.37 -10.13
CA GLY A 157 14.30 -8.64 -10.66
C GLY A 157 12.99 -9.08 -9.99
N GLN A 158 12.81 -8.69 -8.72
CA GLN A 158 11.60 -8.94 -7.94
C GLN A 158 11.12 -7.62 -7.35
N LEU A 159 9.84 -7.29 -7.51
CA LEU A 159 9.25 -6.09 -6.92
C LEU A 159 8.03 -6.45 -6.08
N LEU A 160 8.09 -6.17 -4.79
CA LEU A 160 6.95 -6.24 -3.89
C LEU A 160 6.32 -4.86 -3.74
N MET A 161 5.05 -4.73 -4.07
CA MET A 161 4.24 -3.55 -3.80
C MET A 161 3.31 -3.81 -2.64
N CYS A 162 3.28 -2.92 -1.66
CA CYS A 162 2.47 -3.03 -0.46
C CYS A 162 1.52 -1.85 -0.33
N GLY A 163 0.22 -2.13 -0.08
CA GLY A 163 -0.77 -1.09 0.19
C GLY A 163 -1.25 -0.29 -1.02
N GLY A 164 -1.26 -0.88 -2.20
CA GLY A 164 -1.69 -0.22 -3.43
C GLY A 164 -0.61 0.59 -4.14
N GLY A 165 -0.92 1.11 -5.30
CA GLY A 165 0.00 1.89 -6.12
C GLY A 165 -0.69 2.58 -7.30
N PRO A 166 0.00 3.48 -8.02
CA PRO A 166 -0.59 4.25 -9.11
C PRO A 166 -0.97 3.35 -10.29
N ALA A 167 -2.15 3.52 -10.82
CA ALA A 167 -2.70 2.75 -11.94
C ALA A 167 -1.82 2.77 -13.22
N GLY A 168 -1.00 3.81 -13.41
CA GLY A 168 -0.19 3.97 -14.62
C GLY A 168 1.17 3.27 -14.61
N VAL A 169 1.58 2.64 -13.51
CA VAL A 169 2.92 2.01 -13.39
C VAL A 169 2.94 0.60 -13.97
N ARG A 170 1.83 -0.09 -13.89
CA ARG A 170 1.65 -1.47 -14.29
C ARG A 170 2.07 -1.81 -15.73
N PRO A 171 1.65 -1.04 -16.76
CA PRO A 171 2.06 -1.34 -18.15
C PRO A 171 3.57 -1.28 -18.39
N ARG A 172 4.32 -0.59 -17.51
CA ARG A 172 5.78 -0.51 -17.59
C ARG A 172 6.46 -1.71 -16.94
N LEU A 173 5.89 -2.22 -15.84
CA LEU A 173 6.35 -3.44 -15.18
C LEU A 173 6.17 -4.66 -16.08
N ASP A 174 5.08 -4.76 -16.82
CA ASP A 174 4.78 -5.85 -17.74
C ASP A 174 5.83 -6.04 -18.85
N ARG A 175 6.60 -5.01 -19.17
CA ARG A 175 7.63 -5.01 -20.23
C ARG A 175 9.04 -5.22 -19.70
N SER A 176 9.23 -5.22 -18.40
CA SER A 176 10.55 -5.14 -17.76
C SER A 176 11.18 -6.50 -17.43
N GLY A 177 10.44 -7.60 -17.52
CA GLY A 177 10.91 -8.92 -17.04
C GLY A 177 10.97 -9.01 -15.51
N VAL A 178 10.46 -7.99 -14.79
CA VAL A 178 10.41 -7.97 -13.33
C VAL A 178 9.24 -8.83 -12.85
N SER A 179 9.52 -9.73 -11.91
CA SER A 179 8.46 -10.46 -11.21
C SER A 179 7.76 -9.52 -10.23
N PHE A 180 6.46 -9.32 -10.43
CA PHE A 180 5.66 -8.41 -9.64
C PHE A 180 4.84 -9.15 -8.59
N LEU A 181 5.03 -8.75 -7.35
CA LEU A 181 4.36 -9.29 -6.17
C LEU A 181 3.57 -8.15 -5.52
N ALA A 182 2.40 -8.43 -5.00
CA ALA A 182 1.56 -7.40 -4.39
C ALA A 182 0.90 -7.87 -3.10
N THR A 183 0.71 -6.96 -2.15
CA THR A 183 -0.22 -7.12 -1.04
C THR A 183 -1.33 -6.08 -1.21
N HIS A 184 -2.55 -6.53 -1.41
CA HIS A 184 -3.68 -5.64 -1.65
C HIS A 184 -5.02 -6.29 -1.31
N ASN A 185 -6.04 -5.48 -1.10
CA ASN A 185 -7.38 -5.94 -0.76
C ASN A 185 -8.26 -6.19 -1.97
N LEU A 186 -7.95 -5.57 -3.12
CA LEU A 186 -8.79 -5.59 -4.32
C LEU A 186 -8.13 -6.36 -5.46
N VAL A 187 -8.95 -6.99 -6.31
CA VAL A 187 -8.55 -7.72 -7.52
C VAL A 187 -8.08 -6.76 -8.63
N SER A 188 -7.28 -5.76 -8.29
CA SER A 188 -6.82 -4.75 -9.27
C SER A 188 -5.48 -5.08 -9.94
N TYR A 189 -4.85 -6.19 -9.55
CA TYR A 189 -3.53 -6.57 -10.04
C TYR A 189 -3.58 -7.82 -10.93
N GLU A 190 -4.34 -7.76 -12.04
CA GLU A 190 -4.57 -8.88 -12.97
C GLU A 190 -3.31 -9.54 -13.52
N LYS A 191 -2.11 -8.98 -13.33
CA LYS A 191 -0.86 -9.52 -13.87
C LYS A 191 0.26 -9.65 -12.84
N ALA A 192 -0.04 -9.59 -11.55
CA ALA A 192 0.95 -9.90 -10.54
C ALA A 192 1.23 -11.41 -10.52
N ASP A 193 2.49 -11.80 -10.36
CA ASP A 193 2.88 -13.20 -10.24
C ASP A 193 2.41 -13.83 -8.92
N LEU A 194 2.17 -12.99 -7.92
CA LEU A 194 1.61 -13.36 -6.63
C LEU A 194 0.90 -12.16 -6.02
N VAL A 195 -0.33 -12.35 -5.59
CA VAL A 195 -1.09 -11.37 -4.81
C VAL A 195 -1.46 -11.99 -3.48
N LEU A 196 -1.17 -11.29 -2.38
CA LEU A 196 -1.60 -11.67 -1.05
C LEU A 196 -2.69 -10.68 -0.59
N PRO A 197 -3.81 -11.17 -0.06
CA PRO A 197 -4.80 -10.30 0.54
C PRO A 197 -4.20 -9.62 1.76
N ALA A 198 -4.40 -8.31 1.88
CA ALA A 198 -4.08 -7.58 3.09
C ALA A 198 -5.23 -7.68 4.08
N SER A 199 -4.91 -7.76 5.39
CA SER A 199 -5.90 -7.61 6.45
C SER A 199 -6.33 -6.14 6.59
N HIS A 200 -7.54 -5.92 7.07
CA HIS A 200 -8.03 -4.61 7.51
C HIS A 200 -7.96 -4.49 9.01
#